data_adac314547739b72f401594697c179c1
#
_entry.id   adac314547739b72f401594697c179c1
#
_cell.length_a   1.000
_cell.length_b   1.000
_cell.length_c   1.000
_cell.angle_alpha   90.00
_cell.angle_beta   90.00
_cell.angle_gamma   90.00
#
_symmetry.space_group_name_H-M   'P 1'
#
loop_
_entity.id
_entity.type
_entity.pdbx_description
1 polymer ?
#
loop_
_entity_poly.entity_id
_entity_poly.type
_entity_poly.pdbx_seq_one_letter_code
_entity_poly.pdbx_strand_id
1 'polypeptide(L)'
;MIRSGTLLTLPAIAAFVVGGVVLCGVAVVAMRTTAVSTAAPIALEELGKRVLVIAPHPDDEVIATGGTIHRLVAAGVGVKVVLVTAGDSYLRAAARIAEGSPSATSYLQLGDIRHRESLAAAVRLGLRATDVVSLGYSDGTTQAMWDASWDESTPARGRTEATRVPYAWAARPDAPICGQRLAADLESVISDFAPDTVIAPDPYETNADHAMTAAFATYAMDAVGYAGRRLSSVVHFRHYPYPWAHLPGTALNPPPQLLSPDTTWLALPLDAADKEAKATAIAEYGSQTAIADLGLYMRAFIRTNELFASRAPARLLVRNDDSRPSRDESATIAATPAPVVPIPVGSTRPRINAIRMARGPRTLWIGLRCDASVTSTGTFTVGLRLFGGEAPARLDISVRGTEATTTAEASNSIAPEGVRAEVDGDTLWVAVPVDALAGRTRCMVGASVERTGGSPMRAAWREVDL
;
A
#
# COMPACT_ATOMS: atom_id res chain seq x y z
N MET A 1 -55.15 49.03 12.11
CA MET A 1 -54.17 48.30 12.92
C MET A 1 -53.44 47.32 12.02
N ILE A 2 -52.28 47.72 11.51
CA ILE A 2 -51.41 46.85 10.64
C ILE A 2 -50.27 46.38 11.54
N ARG A 3 -50.16 45.07 11.74
CA ARG A 3 -49.05 44.45 12.49
C ARG A 3 -47.78 44.51 11.63
N SER A 4 -46.78 45.20 12.17
CA SER A 4 -45.42 45.22 11.58
C SER A 4 -44.75 43.86 11.77
N GLY A 5 -44.60 43.10 10.67
CA GLY A 5 -43.72 41.93 10.59
C GLY A 5 -42.27 42.39 10.47
N THR A 6 -41.46 42.05 11.41
CA THR A 6 -40.01 42.30 11.37
C THR A 6 -39.38 41.41 10.31
N LEU A 7 -39.05 41.98 9.15
CA LEU A 7 -38.24 41.35 8.15
C LEU A 7 -36.78 41.25 8.66
N LEU A 8 -36.31 40.05 8.90
CA LEU A 8 -34.88 39.80 9.15
C LEU A 8 -34.07 40.29 7.94
N THR A 9 -33.11 41.16 8.18
CA THR A 9 -32.24 41.72 7.12
C THR A 9 -31.29 40.65 6.54
N LEU A 10 -31.00 40.72 5.26
CA LEU A 10 -30.08 39.81 4.54
C LEU A 10 -28.79 39.45 5.30
N PRO A 11 -28.09 40.35 6.00
CA PRO A 11 -26.91 40.00 6.79
C PRO A 11 -27.22 39.10 7.99
N ALA A 12 -28.39 39.18 8.59
CA ALA A 12 -28.76 38.28 9.69
C ALA A 12 -29.05 36.86 9.20
N ILE A 13 -29.62 36.71 8.01
CA ILE A 13 -29.84 35.39 7.37
C ILE A 13 -28.51 34.79 6.98
N ALA A 14 -27.56 35.55 6.40
CA ALA A 14 -26.24 35.09 6.04
C ALA A 14 -25.42 34.62 7.26
N ALA A 15 -25.50 35.38 8.38
CA ALA A 15 -24.84 35.00 9.64
C ALA A 15 -25.42 33.70 10.23
N PHE A 16 -26.74 33.48 10.11
CA PHE A 16 -27.38 32.24 10.57
C PHE A 16 -27.03 31.02 9.71
N VAL A 17 -26.92 31.19 8.39
CA VAL A 17 -26.52 30.11 7.46
C VAL A 17 -25.07 29.76 7.65
N VAL A 18 -24.16 30.73 7.76
CA VAL A 18 -22.74 30.51 8.02
C VAL A 18 -22.52 29.86 9.39
N GLY A 19 -23.21 30.35 10.43
CA GLY A 19 -23.16 29.76 11.77
C GLY A 19 -23.72 28.35 11.81
N GLY A 20 -24.79 28.04 11.08
CA GLY A 20 -25.34 26.69 10.95
C GLY A 20 -24.40 25.73 10.21
N VAL A 21 -23.77 26.17 9.13
CA VAL A 21 -22.78 25.34 8.38
C VAL A 21 -21.53 25.07 9.20
N VAL A 22 -21.05 26.08 9.96
CA VAL A 22 -19.90 25.91 10.87
C VAL A 22 -20.25 24.96 12.01
N LEU A 23 -21.44 25.13 12.66
CA LEU A 23 -21.89 24.23 13.73
C LEU A 23 -22.13 22.81 13.24
N CYS A 24 -22.71 22.59 12.05
CA CYS A 24 -22.85 21.29 11.44
C CYS A 24 -21.48 20.70 11.07
N GLY A 25 -20.55 21.51 10.54
CA GLY A 25 -19.19 21.10 10.26
C GLY A 25 -18.45 20.66 11.51
N VAL A 26 -18.53 21.41 12.59
CA VAL A 26 -17.92 21.07 13.89
C VAL A 26 -18.58 19.83 14.50
N ALA A 27 -19.92 19.69 14.42
CA ALA A 27 -20.62 18.51 14.91
C ALA A 27 -20.27 17.24 14.11
N VAL A 28 -20.13 17.33 12.79
CA VAL A 28 -19.70 16.21 11.93
C VAL A 28 -18.24 15.84 12.22
N VAL A 29 -17.36 16.80 12.47
CA VAL A 29 -15.99 16.56 12.92
C VAL A 29 -15.97 15.92 14.30
N ALA A 30 -16.75 16.42 15.24
CA ALA A 30 -16.85 15.87 16.61
C ALA A 30 -17.42 14.43 16.63
N MET A 31 -18.35 14.10 15.74
CA MET A 31 -18.88 12.73 15.63
C MET A 31 -17.87 11.72 15.05
N ARG A 32 -16.80 12.19 14.38
CA ARG A 32 -15.78 11.32 13.78
C ARG A 32 -14.48 11.25 14.57
N THR A 33 -14.32 12.08 15.58
CA THR A 33 -13.11 12.10 16.42
C THR A 33 -13.46 11.57 17.80
N THR A 34 -13.19 10.30 18.02
CA THR A 34 -13.34 9.67 19.34
C THR A 34 -11.95 9.54 20.00
N ALA A 35 -11.91 9.60 21.33
CA ALA A 35 -10.68 9.36 22.07
C ALA A 35 -10.22 7.89 22.01
N VAL A 36 -11.16 6.98 21.74
CA VAL A 36 -10.93 5.53 21.64
C VAL A 36 -11.21 5.07 20.21
N SER A 37 -10.33 4.26 19.67
CA SER A 37 -10.51 3.66 18.34
C SER A 37 -11.68 2.68 18.33
N THR A 38 -12.35 2.58 17.16
CA THR A 38 -13.35 1.54 16.88
C THR A 38 -12.70 0.19 16.54
N ALA A 39 -11.38 0.14 16.32
CA ALA A 39 -10.63 -1.09 16.12
C ALA A 39 -10.44 -1.84 17.45
N ALA A 40 -10.27 -3.16 17.39
CA ALA A 40 -9.99 -3.95 18.58
C ALA A 40 -8.62 -3.56 19.17
N PRO A 41 -8.47 -3.48 20.50
CA PRO A 41 -7.16 -3.23 21.11
C PRO A 41 -6.19 -4.39 20.83
N ILE A 42 -4.90 -4.07 20.63
CA ILE A 42 -3.82 -5.04 20.64
C ILE A 42 -2.85 -4.70 21.76
N ALA A 43 -2.43 -5.70 22.51
CA ALA A 43 -1.40 -5.53 23.53
C ALA A 43 0.00 -5.53 22.89
N LEU A 44 0.95 -4.83 23.51
CA LEU A 44 2.33 -4.74 23.00
C LEU A 44 2.98 -6.12 22.89
N GLU A 45 2.74 -6.97 23.88
CA GLU A 45 3.29 -8.32 24.00
C GLU A 45 2.85 -9.24 22.85
N GLU A 46 1.69 -8.96 22.25
CA GLU A 46 1.18 -9.71 21.12
C GLU A 46 1.99 -9.48 19.84
N LEU A 47 2.81 -8.44 19.77
CA LEU A 47 3.73 -8.19 18.67
C LEU A 47 4.99 -9.06 18.75
N GLY A 48 5.23 -9.74 19.87
CA GLY A 48 6.38 -10.62 20.08
C GLY A 48 7.63 -9.87 20.53
N LYS A 49 8.79 -10.49 20.35
CA LYS A 49 10.10 -9.99 20.83
C LYS A 49 10.96 -9.39 19.71
N ARG A 50 10.60 -9.60 18.46
CA ARG A 50 11.28 -9.04 17.28
C ARG A 50 10.25 -8.53 16.30
N VAL A 51 10.27 -7.23 16.03
CA VAL A 51 9.32 -6.57 15.14
C VAL A 51 10.07 -5.92 13.98
N LEU A 52 9.70 -6.29 12.76
CA LEU A 52 10.22 -5.70 11.54
C LEU A 52 9.19 -4.72 10.97
N VAL A 53 9.61 -3.47 10.77
CA VAL A 53 8.83 -2.44 10.07
C VAL A 53 9.41 -2.24 8.69
N ILE A 54 8.60 -2.38 7.64
CA ILE A 54 8.98 -2.13 6.24
C ILE A 54 8.25 -0.88 5.78
N ALA A 55 8.99 0.17 5.47
CA ALA A 55 8.47 1.46 5.03
C ALA A 55 8.92 1.77 3.60
N PRO A 56 8.03 2.30 2.75
CA PRO A 56 8.35 2.68 1.38
C PRO A 56 9.38 3.79 1.29
N HIS A 57 9.17 4.86 2.07
CA HIS A 57 10.02 6.05 2.06
C HIS A 57 10.48 6.40 3.48
N PRO A 58 11.58 7.14 3.63
CA PRO A 58 11.96 7.76 4.89
C PRO A 58 10.90 8.77 5.34
N ASP A 59 10.25 8.54 6.45
CA ASP A 59 9.18 9.19 7.20
C ASP A 59 7.95 8.27 7.44
N ASP A 60 7.65 7.34 6.56
CA ASP A 60 6.49 6.46 6.68
C ASP A 60 6.57 5.57 7.93
N GLU A 61 7.76 5.11 8.33
CA GLU A 61 7.98 4.31 9.55
C GLU A 61 7.60 5.12 10.80
N VAL A 62 7.88 6.42 10.81
CA VAL A 62 7.50 7.29 11.92
C VAL A 62 6.02 7.63 11.86
N ILE A 63 5.52 7.98 10.67
CA ILE A 63 4.10 8.33 10.48
C ILE A 63 3.19 7.18 10.89
N ALA A 64 3.51 5.96 10.44
CA ALA A 64 2.67 4.78 10.69
C ALA A 64 2.88 4.19 12.09
N THR A 65 4.14 4.10 12.54
CA THR A 65 4.53 3.23 13.67
C THR A 65 5.46 3.88 14.70
N GLY A 66 5.68 5.20 14.64
CA GLY A 66 6.66 5.88 15.49
C GLY A 66 6.40 5.69 16.99
N GLY A 67 5.15 5.78 17.43
CA GLY A 67 4.79 5.51 18.82
C GLY A 67 4.96 4.04 19.20
N THR A 68 4.59 3.13 18.31
CA THR A 68 4.79 1.68 18.48
C THR A 68 6.28 1.34 18.58
N ILE A 69 7.12 1.88 17.71
CA ILE A 69 8.58 1.67 17.74
C ILE A 69 9.14 2.14 19.09
N HIS A 70 8.84 3.37 19.50
CA HIS A 70 9.29 3.90 20.79
C HIS A 70 8.91 2.98 21.95
N ARG A 71 7.68 2.54 22.01
CA ARG A 71 7.14 1.69 23.07
C ARG A 71 7.77 0.30 23.07
N LEU A 72 7.98 -0.30 21.90
CA LEU A 72 8.67 -1.59 21.75
C LEU A 72 10.12 -1.50 22.22
N VAL A 73 10.86 -0.47 21.81
CA VAL A 73 12.25 -0.26 22.22
C VAL A 73 12.35 -0.03 23.72
N ALA A 74 11.46 0.79 24.31
CA ALA A 74 11.40 1.00 25.76
C ALA A 74 11.10 -0.28 26.55
N ALA A 75 10.36 -1.23 25.96
CA ALA A 75 10.08 -2.55 26.53
C ALA A 75 11.20 -3.59 26.27
N GLY A 76 12.31 -3.20 25.63
CA GLY A 76 13.42 -4.10 25.32
C GLY A 76 13.16 -5.07 24.16
N VAL A 77 12.14 -4.81 23.33
CA VAL A 77 11.85 -5.58 22.13
C VAL A 77 12.83 -5.21 21.02
N GLY A 78 13.36 -6.19 20.29
CA GLY A 78 14.19 -5.96 19.13
C GLY A 78 13.34 -5.39 17.98
N VAL A 79 13.67 -4.19 17.53
CA VAL A 79 13.00 -3.56 16.39
C VAL A 79 14.01 -3.34 15.27
N LYS A 80 13.62 -3.66 14.04
CA LYS A 80 14.35 -3.32 12.83
C LYS A 80 13.44 -2.59 11.86
N VAL A 81 13.96 -1.53 11.23
CA VAL A 81 13.26 -0.75 10.21
C VAL A 81 13.95 -0.96 8.87
N VAL A 82 13.18 -1.25 7.82
CA VAL A 82 13.65 -1.27 6.43
C VAL A 82 13.02 -0.10 5.68
N LEU A 83 13.85 0.76 5.12
CA LEU A 83 13.44 1.82 4.20
C LEU A 83 13.73 1.34 2.79
N VAL A 84 12.67 1.12 1.98
CA VAL A 84 12.79 0.52 0.65
C VAL A 84 13.42 1.50 -0.32
N THR A 85 12.88 2.71 -0.42
CA THR A 85 13.42 3.73 -1.32
C THR A 85 14.15 4.83 -0.54
N ALA A 86 14.92 5.64 -1.27
CA ALA A 86 15.55 6.84 -0.73
C ALA A 86 14.55 7.99 -0.54
N GLY A 87 13.32 7.87 -1.04
CA GLY A 87 12.32 8.95 -1.04
C GLY A 87 12.77 10.16 -1.86
N ASP A 88 13.58 9.93 -2.86
CA ASP A 88 14.30 10.94 -3.63
C ASP A 88 13.47 11.63 -4.73
N SER A 89 12.25 11.17 -5.01
CA SER A 89 11.45 11.68 -6.14
C SER A 89 10.40 12.73 -5.76
N TYR A 90 10.36 13.19 -4.51
CA TYR A 90 9.37 14.19 -4.12
C TYR A 90 9.69 15.57 -4.71
N LEU A 91 8.93 15.93 -5.75
CA LEU A 91 9.14 17.12 -6.58
C LEU A 91 9.29 18.41 -5.76
N ARG A 92 8.40 18.66 -4.79
CA ARG A 92 8.38 19.92 -4.03
C ARG A 92 9.59 20.06 -3.12
N ALA A 93 10.09 18.98 -2.52
CA ALA A 93 11.30 19.00 -1.71
C ALA A 93 12.54 19.17 -2.59
N ALA A 94 12.63 18.45 -3.71
CA ALA A 94 13.74 18.58 -4.64
C ALA A 94 13.81 19.98 -5.29
N ALA A 95 12.66 20.62 -5.57
CA ALA A 95 12.60 21.98 -6.07
C ALA A 95 13.15 23.03 -5.06
N ARG A 96 12.98 22.79 -3.78
CA ARG A 96 13.55 23.65 -2.71
C ARG A 96 15.08 23.53 -2.65
N ILE A 97 15.61 22.33 -2.89
CA ILE A 97 17.07 22.08 -2.93
C ILE A 97 17.68 22.74 -4.19
N ALA A 98 16.98 22.61 -5.32
CA ALA A 98 17.44 23.15 -6.60
C ALA A 98 17.26 24.68 -6.73
N GLU A 99 16.54 25.33 -5.78
CA GLU A 99 16.11 26.72 -5.89
C GLU A 99 15.36 27.01 -7.22
N GLY A 100 14.65 25.97 -7.73
CA GLY A 100 13.96 26.06 -9.02
C GLY A 100 13.50 24.69 -9.55
N SER A 101 13.71 24.46 -10.84
CA SER A 101 13.38 23.17 -11.47
C SER A 101 14.37 22.08 -11.04
N PRO A 102 13.91 20.97 -10.45
CA PRO A 102 14.79 19.91 -9.99
C PRO A 102 15.47 19.17 -11.14
N SER A 103 16.70 18.76 -10.92
CA SER A 103 17.52 17.91 -11.78
C SER A 103 17.78 16.54 -11.12
N ALA A 104 18.37 15.60 -11.85
CA ALA A 104 18.80 14.32 -11.29
C ALA A 104 19.68 14.51 -10.04
N THR A 105 20.56 15.52 -10.06
CA THR A 105 21.43 15.86 -8.90
C THR A 105 20.63 16.31 -7.68
N SER A 106 19.60 17.15 -7.85
CA SER A 106 18.79 17.60 -6.71
C SER A 106 17.93 16.47 -6.12
N TYR A 107 17.50 15.50 -6.93
CA TYR A 107 16.87 14.28 -6.44
C TYR A 107 17.85 13.40 -5.65
N LEU A 108 19.07 13.21 -6.13
CA LEU A 108 20.12 12.48 -5.38
C LEU A 108 20.42 13.17 -4.04
N GLN A 109 20.55 14.50 -4.04
CA GLN A 109 20.75 15.26 -2.80
C GLN A 109 19.58 15.11 -1.82
N LEU A 110 18.35 15.06 -2.34
CA LEU A 110 17.17 14.80 -1.50
C LEU A 110 17.24 13.43 -0.83
N GLY A 111 17.64 12.39 -1.55
CA GLY A 111 17.83 11.05 -0.99
C GLY A 111 18.86 11.03 0.14
N ASP A 112 20.01 11.71 -0.05
CA ASP A 112 21.03 11.85 0.98
C ASP A 112 20.52 12.62 2.22
N ILE A 113 19.71 13.66 2.02
CA ILE A 113 19.10 14.41 3.12
C ILE A 113 18.14 13.52 3.89
N ARG A 114 17.19 12.88 3.21
CA ARG A 114 16.17 12.04 3.83
C ARG A 114 16.75 10.83 4.57
N HIS A 115 17.84 10.24 4.06
CA HIS A 115 18.56 9.20 4.78
C HIS A 115 19.11 9.70 6.12
N ARG A 116 19.73 10.88 6.17
CA ARG A 116 20.21 11.46 7.44
C ARG A 116 19.07 11.81 8.39
N GLU A 117 17.97 12.33 7.87
CA GLU A 117 16.75 12.63 8.63
C GLU A 117 16.16 11.35 9.26
N SER A 118 16.12 10.25 8.50
CA SER A 118 15.60 8.96 9.03
C SER A 118 16.46 8.40 10.16
N LEU A 119 17.78 8.51 10.08
CA LEU A 119 18.67 8.09 11.17
C LEU A 119 18.49 8.96 12.41
N ALA A 120 18.32 10.29 12.23
CA ALA A 120 18.03 11.18 13.34
C ALA A 120 16.66 10.87 13.99
N ALA A 121 15.64 10.64 13.17
CA ALA A 121 14.32 10.23 13.64
C ALA A 121 14.34 8.90 14.40
N ALA A 122 15.08 7.91 13.90
CA ALA A 122 15.28 6.62 14.57
C ALA A 122 15.86 6.78 15.99
N VAL A 123 16.84 7.66 16.16
CA VAL A 123 17.43 7.98 17.50
C VAL A 123 16.37 8.57 18.44
N ARG A 124 15.45 9.43 17.94
CA ARG A 124 14.34 9.97 18.76
C ARG A 124 13.38 8.89 19.24
N LEU A 125 13.28 7.80 18.51
CA LEU A 125 12.47 6.63 18.88
C LEU A 125 13.24 5.61 19.74
N GLY A 126 14.51 5.87 20.06
CA GLY A 126 15.37 4.99 20.86
C GLY A 126 16.07 3.88 20.07
N LEU A 127 15.96 3.88 18.73
CA LEU A 127 16.67 2.95 17.86
C LEU A 127 18.15 3.38 17.69
N ARG A 128 19.00 2.40 17.39
CA ARG A 128 20.36 2.67 16.91
C ARG A 128 20.34 2.82 15.39
N ALA A 129 21.31 3.52 14.84
CA ALA A 129 21.44 3.63 13.37
C ALA A 129 21.55 2.27 12.69
N THR A 130 22.14 1.25 13.37
CA THR A 130 22.27 -0.12 12.87
C THR A 130 20.95 -0.90 12.84
N ASP A 131 19.92 -0.39 13.50
CA ASP A 131 18.58 -0.99 13.48
C ASP A 131 17.76 -0.52 12.26
N VAL A 132 18.29 0.45 11.50
CA VAL A 132 17.70 0.94 10.23
C VAL A 132 18.47 0.39 9.04
N VAL A 133 17.79 -0.33 8.17
CA VAL A 133 18.31 -0.86 6.91
C VAL A 133 17.75 -0.02 5.77
N SER A 134 18.57 0.85 5.19
CA SER A 134 18.19 1.66 4.04
C SER A 134 18.60 0.93 2.75
N LEU A 135 17.61 0.47 1.96
CA LEU A 135 17.89 -0.23 0.70
C LEU A 135 18.32 0.74 -0.41
N GLY A 136 17.80 1.97 -0.39
CA GLY A 136 18.24 3.06 -1.28
C GLY A 136 17.76 2.94 -2.72
N TYR A 137 16.71 2.18 -3.02
CA TYR A 137 16.10 2.18 -4.34
C TYR A 137 15.51 3.57 -4.66
N SER A 138 15.45 3.96 -5.94
CA SER A 138 14.85 5.24 -6.31
C SER A 138 13.33 5.21 -6.10
N ASP A 139 12.80 6.24 -5.46
CA ASP A 139 11.37 6.49 -5.26
C ASP A 139 10.66 6.62 -6.63
N GLY A 140 9.46 6.05 -6.74
CA GLY A 140 8.68 5.98 -7.98
C GLY A 140 9.04 4.82 -8.90
N THR A 141 9.96 3.92 -8.50
CA THR A 141 10.39 2.80 -9.36
C THR A 141 9.80 1.45 -8.99
N THR A 142 9.28 1.28 -7.77
CA THR A 142 8.85 -0.04 -7.26
C THR A 142 7.79 -0.69 -8.13
N GLN A 143 6.89 0.10 -8.74
CA GLN A 143 5.90 -0.41 -9.66
C GLN A 143 6.52 -0.94 -10.95
N ALA A 144 7.46 -0.20 -11.55
CA ALA A 144 8.18 -0.66 -12.74
C ALA A 144 9.01 -1.93 -12.42
N MET A 145 9.64 -1.99 -11.25
CA MET A 145 10.38 -3.16 -10.77
C MET A 145 9.47 -4.39 -10.65
N TRP A 146 8.24 -4.22 -10.23
CA TRP A 146 7.28 -5.32 -10.10
C TRP A 146 6.74 -5.80 -11.45
N ASP A 147 6.45 -4.89 -12.38
CA ASP A 147 5.73 -5.19 -13.62
C ASP A 147 6.66 -5.53 -14.79
N ALA A 148 7.65 -4.67 -15.07
CA ALA A 148 8.43 -4.69 -16.31
C ALA A 148 9.94 -4.84 -16.08
N SER A 149 10.44 -4.42 -14.91
CA SER A 149 11.86 -4.45 -14.57
C SER A 149 12.14 -5.48 -13.48
N TRP A 150 11.67 -6.71 -13.68
CA TRP A 150 11.91 -7.77 -12.70
C TRP A 150 13.36 -8.23 -12.69
N ASP A 151 13.95 -8.46 -13.86
CA ASP A 151 15.31 -8.95 -14.00
C ASP A 151 16.37 -7.84 -14.03
N GLU A 152 17.60 -8.18 -13.67
CA GLU A 152 18.74 -7.27 -13.67
C GLU A 152 19.09 -6.71 -15.06
N SER A 153 18.71 -7.43 -16.13
CA SER A 153 18.93 -7.02 -17.52
C SER A 153 18.09 -5.84 -17.97
N THR A 154 16.98 -5.58 -17.27
CA THR A 154 16.02 -4.51 -17.61
C THR A 154 15.73 -3.62 -16.40
N PRO A 155 16.74 -2.93 -15.83
CA PRO A 155 16.57 -2.17 -14.60
C PRO A 155 15.62 -0.98 -14.79
N ALA A 156 14.86 -0.68 -13.73
CA ALA A 156 14.02 0.51 -13.69
C ALA A 156 14.86 1.78 -13.56
N ARG A 157 14.28 2.91 -13.96
CA ARG A 157 14.90 4.23 -13.87
C ARG A 157 13.92 5.22 -13.26
N GLY A 158 14.33 5.89 -12.17
CA GLY A 158 13.58 6.94 -11.50
C GLY A 158 13.99 8.35 -11.94
N ARG A 159 13.63 9.35 -11.14
CA ARG A 159 13.98 10.75 -11.40
C ARG A 159 15.47 11.08 -11.19
N THR A 160 16.18 10.23 -10.47
CA THR A 160 17.65 10.29 -10.35
C THR A 160 18.37 9.88 -11.64
N GLU A 161 17.65 9.35 -12.63
CA GLU A 161 18.16 8.76 -13.86
C GLU A 161 19.08 7.55 -13.65
N ALA A 162 19.31 7.14 -12.42
CA ALA A 162 20.09 5.96 -12.09
C ALA A 162 19.32 4.66 -12.42
N THR A 163 20.04 3.65 -12.87
CA THR A 163 19.54 2.27 -13.06
C THR A 163 20.11 1.31 -12.03
N ARG A 164 21.01 1.81 -11.19
CA ARG A 164 21.62 1.13 -10.05
C ARG A 164 21.52 2.00 -8.82
N VAL A 165 21.45 1.41 -7.64
CA VAL A 165 21.36 2.13 -6.36
C VAL A 165 22.54 3.10 -6.22
N PRO A 166 22.31 4.43 -6.25
CA PRO A 166 23.38 5.39 -6.38
C PRO A 166 24.02 5.82 -5.05
N TYR A 167 23.52 5.28 -3.94
CA TYR A 167 23.87 5.74 -2.60
C TYR A 167 24.89 4.83 -1.93
N ALA A 168 26.04 5.39 -1.51
CA ALA A 168 27.09 4.65 -0.81
C ALA A 168 26.65 4.13 0.58
N TRP A 169 25.66 4.77 1.19
CA TRP A 169 25.07 4.36 2.48
C TRP A 169 24.00 3.27 2.36
N ALA A 170 23.58 2.92 1.16
CA ALA A 170 22.58 1.87 0.97
C ALA A 170 23.12 0.50 1.42
N ALA A 171 22.23 -0.38 1.84
CA ALA A 171 22.59 -1.74 2.26
C ALA A 171 23.35 -2.51 1.16
N ARG A 172 23.06 -2.21 -0.12
CA ARG A 172 23.75 -2.75 -1.30
C ARG A 172 24.00 -1.64 -2.32
N PRO A 173 25.06 -0.84 -2.16
CA PRO A 173 25.43 0.16 -3.17
C PRO A 173 25.65 -0.50 -4.52
N ASP A 174 25.31 0.22 -5.59
CA ASP A 174 25.45 -0.26 -6.97
C ASP A 174 24.64 -1.51 -7.33
N ALA A 175 23.65 -1.91 -6.51
CA ALA A 175 22.72 -2.98 -6.88
C ALA A 175 21.80 -2.52 -8.04
N PRO A 176 21.45 -3.39 -9.00
CA PRO A 176 20.49 -3.03 -10.06
C PRO A 176 19.12 -2.70 -9.46
N ILE A 177 18.47 -1.67 -10.01
CA ILE A 177 17.11 -1.28 -9.59
C ILE A 177 16.13 -2.20 -10.30
N CYS A 178 15.88 -3.39 -9.73
CA CYS A 178 15.00 -4.40 -10.31
C CYS A 178 14.24 -5.19 -9.25
N GLY A 179 13.12 -5.82 -9.66
CA GLY A 179 12.21 -6.51 -8.74
C GLY A 179 12.85 -7.70 -8.05
N GLN A 180 13.60 -8.52 -8.77
CA GLN A 180 14.29 -9.68 -8.24
C GLN A 180 15.26 -9.29 -7.10
N ARG A 181 15.98 -8.18 -7.26
CA ARG A 181 16.92 -7.70 -6.25
C ARG A 181 16.19 -7.18 -5.01
N LEU A 182 15.15 -6.37 -5.17
CA LEU A 182 14.35 -5.89 -4.03
C LEU A 182 13.70 -7.05 -3.26
N ALA A 183 13.14 -8.04 -3.98
CA ALA A 183 12.60 -9.24 -3.34
C ALA A 183 13.67 -9.96 -2.52
N ALA A 184 14.85 -10.22 -3.10
CA ALA A 184 15.95 -10.89 -2.41
C ALA A 184 16.49 -10.10 -1.19
N ASP A 185 16.51 -8.77 -1.26
CA ASP A 185 16.92 -7.93 -0.13
C ASP A 185 15.92 -8.04 1.04
N LEU A 186 14.62 -8.05 0.75
CA LEU A 186 13.60 -8.23 1.77
C LEU A 186 13.59 -9.66 2.34
N GLU A 187 13.74 -10.67 1.49
CA GLU A 187 13.90 -12.08 1.89
C GLU A 187 15.07 -12.27 2.86
N SER A 188 16.23 -11.66 2.54
CA SER A 188 17.41 -11.69 3.40
C SER A 188 17.13 -11.03 4.77
N VAL A 189 16.54 -9.83 4.79
CA VAL A 189 16.25 -9.14 6.05
C VAL A 189 15.26 -9.93 6.91
N ILE A 190 14.20 -10.51 6.32
CA ILE A 190 13.21 -11.32 7.03
C ILE A 190 13.86 -12.58 7.60
N SER A 191 14.68 -13.28 6.80
CA SER A 191 15.36 -14.50 7.23
C SER A 191 16.38 -14.25 8.33
N ASP A 192 17.23 -13.22 8.15
CA ASP A 192 18.31 -12.90 9.09
C ASP A 192 17.80 -12.36 10.43
N PHE A 193 16.80 -11.49 10.37
CA PHE A 193 16.20 -10.91 11.57
C PHE A 193 15.21 -11.87 12.24
N ALA A 194 14.58 -12.76 11.50
CA ALA A 194 13.56 -13.72 11.92
C ALA A 194 12.50 -13.08 12.84
N PRO A 195 11.72 -12.10 12.36
CA PRO A 195 10.77 -11.35 13.16
C PRO A 195 9.59 -12.21 13.62
N ASP A 196 9.02 -11.91 14.80
CA ASP A 196 7.75 -12.47 15.25
C ASP A 196 6.57 -11.75 14.54
N THR A 197 6.75 -10.44 14.26
CA THR A 197 5.78 -9.61 13.56
C THR A 197 6.46 -8.78 12.47
N VAL A 198 5.85 -8.75 11.29
CA VAL A 198 6.18 -7.82 10.21
C VAL A 198 5.04 -6.82 10.08
N ILE A 199 5.37 -5.53 10.07
CA ILE A 199 4.46 -4.43 9.77
C ILE A 199 4.89 -3.80 8.44
N ALA A 200 4.01 -3.82 7.44
CA ALA A 200 4.27 -3.28 6.10
C ALA A 200 3.12 -2.33 5.69
N PRO A 201 3.21 -1.62 4.56
CA PRO A 201 2.10 -0.83 4.06
C PRO A 201 0.86 -1.67 3.75
N ASP A 202 -0.29 -1.03 3.76
CA ASP A 202 -1.54 -1.69 3.37
C ASP A 202 -1.63 -1.85 1.84
N PRO A 203 -2.06 -3.01 1.32
CA PRO A 203 -2.13 -3.24 -0.13
C PRO A 203 -3.11 -2.31 -0.87
N TYR A 204 -3.99 -1.63 -0.16
CA TYR A 204 -4.94 -0.67 -0.71
C TYR A 204 -4.47 0.79 -0.65
N GLU A 205 -3.23 1.03 -0.30
CA GLU A 205 -2.60 2.35 -0.36
C GLU A 205 -2.71 2.96 -1.76
N THR A 206 -2.92 4.28 -1.82
CA THR A 206 -3.10 4.98 -3.10
C THR A 206 -1.77 5.45 -3.72
N ASN A 207 -0.71 5.51 -2.95
CA ASN A 207 0.64 5.73 -3.44
C ASN A 207 1.17 4.42 -4.04
N ALA A 208 1.75 4.49 -5.25
CA ALA A 208 2.22 3.30 -5.96
C ALA A 208 3.36 2.58 -5.22
N ASP A 209 4.32 3.32 -4.66
CA ASP A 209 5.42 2.71 -3.92
C ASP A 209 4.93 2.02 -2.64
N HIS A 210 3.90 2.55 -1.97
CA HIS A 210 3.30 1.90 -0.81
C HIS A 210 2.62 0.58 -1.20
N ALA A 211 1.75 0.61 -2.21
CA ALA A 211 1.05 -0.58 -2.68
C ALA A 211 2.03 -1.65 -3.17
N MET A 212 3.12 -1.25 -3.84
CA MET A 212 4.12 -2.19 -4.32
C MET A 212 5.06 -2.67 -3.21
N THR A 213 5.41 -1.83 -2.24
CA THR A 213 6.15 -2.28 -1.04
C THR A 213 5.33 -3.31 -0.27
N ALA A 214 4.01 -3.14 -0.16
CA ALA A 214 3.12 -4.17 0.40
C ALA A 214 3.20 -5.49 -0.40
N ALA A 215 3.18 -5.41 -1.73
CA ALA A 215 3.29 -6.58 -2.61
C ALA A 215 4.66 -7.27 -2.49
N PHE A 216 5.76 -6.53 -2.49
CA PHE A 216 7.11 -7.07 -2.31
C PHE A 216 7.32 -7.68 -0.92
N ALA A 217 6.81 -7.02 0.15
CA ALA A 217 6.88 -7.56 1.50
C ALA A 217 6.11 -8.88 1.61
N THR A 218 4.90 -8.95 1.04
CA THR A 218 4.10 -10.18 1.00
C THR A 218 4.81 -11.27 0.19
N TYR A 219 5.35 -10.93 -0.99
CA TYR A 219 6.12 -11.86 -1.81
C TYR A 219 7.31 -12.43 -1.04
N ALA A 220 8.12 -11.57 -0.40
CA ALA A 220 9.29 -11.99 0.36
C ALA A 220 8.91 -12.89 1.55
N MET A 221 7.85 -12.53 2.30
CA MET A 221 7.33 -13.36 3.40
C MET A 221 6.89 -14.75 2.92
N ASP A 222 6.19 -14.83 1.78
CA ASP A 222 5.75 -16.11 1.23
C ASP A 222 6.90 -16.92 0.63
N ALA A 223 7.88 -16.26 0.01
CA ALA A 223 9.06 -16.91 -0.56
C ALA A 223 9.92 -17.61 0.50
N VAL A 224 10.06 -16.98 1.68
CA VAL A 224 10.82 -17.56 2.81
C VAL A 224 9.97 -18.42 3.75
N GLY A 225 8.68 -18.62 3.44
CA GLY A 225 7.78 -19.40 4.30
C GLY A 225 7.53 -18.76 5.68
N TYR A 226 7.48 -17.43 5.74
CA TYR A 226 7.29 -16.70 6.99
C TYR A 226 5.94 -17.03 7.65
N ALA A 227 5.99 -17.56 8.88
CA ALA A 227 4.82 -18.01 9.64
C ALA A 227 4.42 -17.06 10.79
N GLY A 228 5.16 -15.95 10.97
CA GLY A 228 4.85 -14.97 12.03
C GLY A 228 3.63 -14.09 11.69
N ARG A 229 3.36 -13.15 12.59
CA ARG A 229 2.24 -12.21 12.43
C ARG A 229 2.50 -11.21 11.31
N ARG A 230 1.52 -11.04 10.42
CA ARG A 230 1.53 -10.06 9.34
C ARG A 230 0.54 -8.95 9.65
N LEU A 231 1.03 -7.72 9.76
CA LEU A 231 0.23 -6.53 9.98
C LEU A 231 0.50 -5.53 8.86
N SER A 232 -0.51 -4.74 8.54
CA SER A 232 -0.34 -3.61 7.64
C SER A 232 -0.80 -2.30 8.28
N SER A 233 -0.17 -1.20 7.88
CA SER A 233 -0.49 0.15 8.31
C SER A 233 -0.91 1.00 7.11
N VAL A 234 -1.74 2.02 7.36
CA VAL A 234 -2.25 2.92 6.34
C VAL A 234 -1.67 4.30 6.55
N VAL A 235 -0.97 4.81 5.53
CA VAL A 235 -0.48 6.19 5.46
C VAL A 235 -1.19 6.90 4.31
N HIS A 236 -0.90 6.56 3.06
CA HIS A 236 -1.45 7.22 1.88
C HIS A 236 -2.77 6.61 1.39
N PHE A 237 -3.84 6.82 2.13
CA PHE A 237 -5.19 6.49 1.68
C PHE A 237 -6.03 7.77 1.55
N ARG A 238 -6.99 7.79 0.61
CA ARG A 238 -7.78 8.99 0.31
C ARG A 238 -8.44 9.56 1.55
N HIS A 239 -8.19 10.85 1.82
CA HIS A 239 -8.74 11.59 2.96
C HIS A 239 -8.42 10.97 4.34
N TYR A 240 -7.33 10.20 4.43
CA TYR A 240 -6.88 9.61 5.68
C TYR A 240 -5.53 10.20 6.11
N PRO A 241 -5.31 10.46 7.42
CA PRO A 241 -6.31 10.43 8.49
C PRO A 241 -7.25 11.62 8.40
N TYR A 242 -8.48 11.48 8.87
CA TYR A 242 -9.41 12.61 8.87
C TYR A 242 -9.74 13.06 10.30
N PRO A 243 -9.76 14.37 10.59
CA PRO A 243 -9.28 15.48 9.75
C PRO A 243 -7.75 15.56 9.71
N TRP A 244 -7.20 16.22 8.68
CA TRP A 244 -5.76 16.53 8.59
C TRP A 244 -5.44 17.67 9.56
N ALA A 245 -5.33 17.34 10.84
CA ALA A 245 -5.05 18.27 11.91
C ALA A 245 -4.31 17.56 13.04
N HIS A 246 -3.45 18.30 13.74
CA HIS A 246 -2.79 17.80 14.94
C HIS A 246 -3.81 17.69 16.09
N LEU A 247 -4.30 16.49 16.35
CA LEU A 247 -5.33 16.18 17.35
C LEU A 247 -4.88 15.01 18.26
N PRO A 248 -3.85 15.21 19.10
CA PRO A 248 -3.22 14.13 19.88
C PRO A 248 -4.11 13.51 20.95
N GLY A 249 -5.29 14.09 21.20
CA GLY A 249 -6.30 13.55 22.12
C GLY A 249 -7.37 12.69 21.44
N THR A 250 -7.33 12.51 20.12
CA THR A 250 -8.32 11.73 19.37
C THR A 250 -7.71 10.45 18.80
N ALA A 251 -8.53 9.43 18.56
CA ALA A 251 -8.08 8.15 18.03
C ALA A 251 -8.00 8.16 16.49
N LEU A 252 -7.08 7.33 15.95
CA LEU A 252 -7.18 6.83 14.59
C LEU A 252 -8.24 5.73 14.54
N ASN A 253 -9.11 5.82 13.54
CA ASN A 253 -10.10 4.81 13.23
C ASN A 253 -9.84 4.22 11.85
N PRO A 254 -10.25 2.97 11.58
CA PRO A 254 -10.14 2.38 10.26
C PRO A 254 -10.81 3.27 9.20
N PRO A 255 -10.20 3.43 8.02
CA PRO A 255 -10.89 4.07 6.90
C PRO A 255 -12.15 3.29 6.57
N PRO A 256 -13.34 3.92 6.52
CA PRO A 256 -14.61 3.21 6.29
C PRO A 256 -14.63 2.36 5.01
N GLN A 257 -13.90 2.81 3.99
CA GLN A 257 -13.79 2.13 2.71
C GLN A 257 -12.94 0.84 2.76
N LEU A 258 -12.14 0.66 3.82
CA LEU A 258 -11.30 -0.53 4.04
C LEU A 258 -11.92 -1.50 5.06
N LEU A 259 -13.12 -1.22 5.55
CA LEU A 259 -13.85 -2.16 6.39
C LEU A 259 -14.32 -3.34 5.53
N SER A 260 -13.92 -4.54 5.89
CA SER A 260 -14.24 -5.77 5.19
C SER A 260 -14.27 -6.93 6.19
N PRO A 261 -15.10 -7.96 5.99
CA PRO A 261 -15.17 -9.13 6.89
C PRO A 261 -13.86 -9.92 6.99
N ASP A 262 -12.97 -9.83 5.98
CA ASP A 262 -11.67 -10.49 5.94
C ASP A 262 -10.55 -9.65 6.59
N THR A 263 -10.88 -8.48 7.15
CA THR A 263 -9.93 -7.55 7.74
C THR A 263 -10.24 -7.33 9.21
N THR A 264 -9.31 -7.71 10.08
CA THR A 264 -9.34 -7.35 11.50
C THR A 264 -8.50 -6.11 11.71
N TRP A 265 -9.13 -5.04 12.20
CA TRP A 265 -8.46 -3.80 12.57
C TRP A 265 -8.06 -3.82 14.04
N LEU A 266 -6.80 -3.47 14.32
CA LEU A 266 -6.18 -3.49 15.62
C LEU A 266 -5.65 -2.10 15.96
N ALA A 267 -5.83 -1.66 17.19
CA ALA A 267 -5.37 -0.37 17.70
C ALA A 267 -4.37 -0.59 18.85
N LEU A 268 -3.14 -0.12 18.71
CA LEU A 268 -2.17 -0.06 19.79
C LEU A 268 -2.30 1.30 20.49
N PRO A 269 -2.72 1.37 21.76
CA PRO A 269 -2.83 2.62 22.49
C PRO A 269 -1.46 3.27 22.68
N LEU A 270 -1.37 4.59 22.57
CA LEU A 270 -0.17 5.39 22.80
C LEU A 270 -0.37 6.29 24.03
N ASP A 271 0.61 6.32 24.90
CA ASP A 271 0.67 7.25 26.01
C ASP A 271 1.24 8.63 25.62
N ALA A 272 1.49 9.49 26.58
CA ALA A 272 2.02 10.83 26.32
C ALA A 272 3.48 10.78 25.84
N ALA A 273 4.30 9.86 26.39
CA ALA A 273 5.70 9.73 26.00
C ALA A 273 5.85 9.18 24.57
N ASP A 274 5.02 8.20 24.19
CA ASP A 274 4.99 7.65 22.84
C ASP A 274 4.66 8.72 21.79
N LYS A 275 3.64 9.55 22.10
CA LYS A 275 3.22 10.66 21.22
C LYS A 275 4.28 11.75 21.10
N GLU A 276 4.97 12.05 22.19
CA GLU A 276 6.06 13.03 22.18
C GLU A 276 7.27 12.52 21.40
N ALA A 277 7.67 11.26 21.61
CA ALA A 277 8.73 10.63 20.85
C ALA A 277 8.42 10.63 19.34
N LYS A 278 7.18 10.28 18.97
CA LYS A 278 6.71 10.34 17.58
C LYS A 278 6.74 11.77 17.03
N ALA A 279 6.30 12.76 17.80
CA ALA A 279 6.29 14.16 17.38
C ALA A 279 7.70 14.69 17.13
N THR A 280 8.65 14.37 18.00
CA THR A 280 10.06 14.76 17.86
C THR A 280 10.73 14.04 16.70
N ALA A 281 10.42 12.76 16.46
CA ALA A 281 10.91 12.02 15.31
C ALA A 281 10.36 12.58 13.98
N ILE A 282 9.08 12.95 13.90
CA ILE A 282 8.50 13.64 12.73
C ILE A 282 9.24 14.96 12.46
N ALA A 283 9.64 15.70 13.50
CA ALA A 283 10.33 16.97 13.34
C ALA A 283 11.73 16.86 12.72
N GLU A 284 12.38 15.69 12.82
CA GLU A 284 13.68 15.43 12.18
C GLU A 284 13.60 15.42 10.65
N TYR A 285 12.42 15.17 10.07
CA TYR A 285 12.20 15.21 8.63
C TYR A 285 12.02 16.65 8.11
N GLY A 286 13.04 17.48 8.27
CA GLY A 286 13.02 18.89 7.91
C GLY A 286 12.72 19.13 6.44
N SER A 287 13.24 18.26 5.54
CA SER A 287 12.97 18.35 4.09
C SER A 287 11.47 18.19 3.75
N GLN A 288 10.72 17.48 4.60
CA GLN A 288 9.30 17.21 4.43
C GLN A 288 8.43 18.19 5.26
N THR A 289 8.76 18.38 6.52
CA THR A 289 7.98 19.24 7.45
C THR A 289 8.05 20.73 7.13
N ALA A 290 9.08 21.18 6.42
CA ALA A 290 9.18 22.54 5.88
C ALA A 290 8.16 22.82 4.77
N ILE A 291 7.47 21.82 4.25
CA ILE A 291 6.36 21.94 3.31
C ILE A 291 5.07 21.92 4.14
N ALA A 292 4.41 23.07 4.26
CA ALA A 292 3.39 23.32 5.29
C ALA A 292 2.24 22.29 5.32
N ASP A 293 1.68 21.94 4.18
CA ASP A 293 0.60 20.94 4.07
C ASP A 293 1.09 19.52 4.37
N LEU A 294 2.30 19.16 3.97
CA LEU A 294 2.89 17.88 4.28
C LEU A 294 3.25 17.77 5.77
N GLY A 295 3.86 18.80 6.36
CA GLY A 295 4.11 18.84 7.79
C GLY A 295 2.84 18.78 8.64
N LEU A 296 1.73 19.37 8.16
CA LEU A 296 0.41 19.23 8.80
C LEU A 296 -0.10 17.79 8.69
N TYR A 297 0.02 17.20 7.50
CA TYR A 297 -0.38 15.81 7.23
C TYR A 297 0.37 14.82 8.13
N MET A 298 1.70 14.90 8.21
CA MET A 298 2.50 14.03 9.06
C MET A 298 2.08 14.13 10.54
N ARG A 299 1.89 15.35 11.05
CA ARG A 299 1.43 15.58 12.44
C ARG A 299 0.00 15.14 12.70
N ALA A 300 -0.82 14.97 11.66
CA ALA A 300 -2.18 14.45 11.80
C ALA A 300 -2.23 12.99 12.28
N PHE A 301 -1.13 12.25 12.17
CA PHE A 301 -0.99 10.88 12.67
C PHE A 301 -0.56 10.79 14.15
N ILE A 302 -0.32 11.92 14.82
CA ILE A 302 -0.09 11.94 16.27
C ILE A 302 -1.44 11.86 16.95
N ARG A 303 -1.83 10.67 17.40
CA ARG A 303 -3.15 10.33 17.94
C ARG A 303 -3.01 9.48 19.21
N THR A 304 -4.14 9.09 19.81
CA THR A 304 -4.15 8.24 21.01
C THR A 304 -3.80 6.78 20.75
N ASN A 305 -3.68 6.38 19.47
CA ASN A 305 -3.28 5.03 19.06
C ASN A 305 -2.61 5.05 17.68
N GLU A 306 -1.91 3.99 17.38
CA GLU A 306 -1.57 3.59 16.01
C GLU A 306 -2.48 2.45 15.56
N LEU A 307 -2.66 2.29 14.26
CA LEU A 307 -3.69 1.44 13.67
C LEU A 307 -3.06 0.43 12.72
N PHE A 308 -3.44 -0.83 12.90
CA PHE A 308 -2.96 -1.93 12.07
C PHE A 308 -4.12 -2.74 11.53
N ALA A 309 -3.95 -3.30 10.33
CA ALA A 309 -4.87 -4.27 9.76
C ALA A 309 -4.19 -5.64 9.69
N SER A 310 -4.91 -6.68 10.05
CA SER A 310 -4.55 -8.08 9.82
C SER A 310 -5.52 -8.68 8.82
N ARG A 311 -4.99 -9.27 7.74
CA ARG A 311 -5.78 -9.91 6.69
C ARG A 311 -5.33 -11.33 6.50
N ALA A 312 -6.28 -12.28 6.60
CA ALA A 312 -6.00 -13.64 6.21
C ALA A 312 -5.91 -13.78 4.68
N PRO A 313 -5.14 -14.74 4.17
CA PRO A 313 -5.23 -15.14 2.78
C PRO A 313 -6.67 -15.49 2.40
N ALA A 314 -7.09 -15.09 1.21
CA ALA A 314 -8.42 -15.41 0.74
C ALA A 314 -8.52 -16.90 0.42
N ARG A 315 -9.70 -17.48 0.63
CA ARG A 315 -9.97 -18.88 0.30
C ARG A 315 -10.76 -18.98 -0.99
N LEU A 316 -10.34 -19.90 -1.85
CA LEU A 316 -11.04 -20.18 -3.09
C LEU A 316 -12.35 -20.92 -2.83
N LEU A 317 -13.35 -20.66 -3.67
CA LEU A 317 -14.49 -21.57 -3.83
C LEU A 317 -14.07 -22.72 -4.76
N VAL A 318 -14.12 -23.94 -4.23
CA VAL A 318 -13.84 -25.16 -4.99
C VAL A 318 -15.15 -25.69 -5.59
N ARG A 319 -15.11 -25.99 -6.88
CA ARG A 319 -16.25 -26.45 -7.68
C ARG A 319 -16.00 -27.86 -8.19
N ASN A 320 -17.08 -28.56 -8.51
CA ASN A 320 -17.03 -29.95 -9.04
C ASN A 320 -16.90 -29.99 -10.58
N ASP A 321 -16.92 -28.86 -11.26
CA ASP A 321 -16.84 -28.76 -12.71
C ASP A 321 -15.89 -27.61 -13.13
N ASP A 322 -15.51 -27.61 -14.41
CA ASP A 322 -14.60 -26.64 -15.02
C ASP A 322 -15.34 -25.56 -15.84
N SER A 323 -16.66 -25.49 -15.74
CA SER A 323 -17.43 -24.43 -16.42
C SER A 323 -17.09 -23.06 -15.81
N ARG A 324 -17.29 -22.01 -16.58
CA ARG A 324 -17.12 -20.65 -16.08
C ARG A 324 -18.05 -20.39 -14.89
N PRO A 325 -17.51 -19.92 -13.74
CA PRO A 325 -18.34 -19.69 -12.56
C PRO A 325 -19.24 -18.46 -12.74
N SER A 326 -20.39 -18.49 -12.09
CA SER A 326 -21.20 -17.31 -11.83
C SER A 326 -20.57 -16.47 -10.70
N ARG A 327 -21.18 -15.32 -10.43
CA ARG A 327 -20.76 -14.46 -9.32
C ARG A 327 -20.83 -15.18 -7.96
N ASP A 328 -21.89 -15.95 -7.72
CA ASP A 328 -22.11 -16.61 -6.44
C ASP A 328 -21.24 -17.87 -6.27
N GLU A 329 -20.73 -18.40 -7.38
CA GLU A 329 -19.83 -19.55 -7.42
C GLU A 329 -18.33 -19.16 -7.40
N SER A 330 -18.01 -17.91 -7.09
CA SER A 330 -16.63 -17.40 -7.02
C SER A 330 -16.40 -16.54 -5.78
N ALA A 331 -15.24 -16.68 -5.15
CA ALA A 331 -14.84 -15.86 -4.00
C ALA A 331 -14.35 -14.48 -4.46
N THR A 332 -14.70 -13.41 -3.73
CA THR A 332 -14.08 -12.11 -3.90
C THR A 332 -12.74 -12.10 -3.19
N ILE A 333 -11.65 -11.94 -3.94
CA ILE A 333 -10.27 -11.94 -3.44
C ILE A 333 -9.83 -10.53 -3.09
N ALA A 334 -10.06 -9.59 -4.00
CA ALA A 334 -9.76 -8.18 -3.80
C ALA A 334 -10.97 -7.36 -4.25
N ALA A 335 -11.36 -6.38 -3.45
CA ALA A 335 -12.35 -5.38 -3.83
C ALA A 335 -11.68 -4.01 -3.81
N THR A 336 -11.71 -3.30 -4.93
CA THR A 336 -11.19 -1.93 -4.98
C THR A 336 -12.12 -1.03 -4.16
N PRO A 337 -11.59 -0.27 -3.20
CA PRO A 337 -12.40 0.64 -2.41
C PRO A 337 -13.20 1.60 -3.29
N ALA A 338 -14.47 1.81 -2.96
CA ALA A 338 -15.32 2.72 -3.72
C ALA A 338 -14.70 4.12 -3.80
N PRO A 339 -14.74 4.79 -4.95
CA PRO A 339 -14.23 6.15 -5.09
C PRO A 339 -15.03 7.10 -4.20
N VAL A 340 -14.33 7.99 -3.50
CA VAL A 340 -14.97 9.01 -2.62
C VAL A 340 -15.76 10.03 -3.42
N VAL A 341 -15.36 10.28 -4.66
CA VAL A 341 -16.09 11.15 -5.60
C VAL A 341 -16.71 10.29 -6.68
N PRO A 342 -18.01 10.42 -6.96
CA PRO A 342 -18.66 9.70 -8.05
C PRO A 342 -17.94 9.98 -9.37
N ILE A 343 -17.68 8.91 -10.12
CA ILE A 343 -17.10 9.03 -11.45
C ILE A 343 -18.19 9.65 -12.37
N PRO A 344 -17.83 10.59 -13.25
CA PRO A 344 -18.80 11.11 -14.21
C PRO A 344 -19.43 9.96 -15.00
N VAL A 345 -20.76 9.97 -15.06
CA VAL A 345 -21.53 9.02 -15.89
C VAL A 345 -21.09 9.22 -17.33
N GLY A 346 -20.64 8.15 -17.99
CA GLY A 346 -20.15 8.19 -19.39
C GLY A 346 -18.64 8.05 -19.55
N SER A 347 -17.86 7.77 -18.49
CA SER A 347 -16.47 7.34 -18.70
C SER A 347 -16.49 5.96 -19.39
N THR A 348 -16.01 5.91 -20.65
CA THR A 348 -16.00 4.69 -21.48
C THR A 348 -14.90 3.70 -21.11
N ARG A 349 -14.20 3.90 -19.99
CA ARG A 349 -13.00 3.14 -19.61
C ARG A 349 -13.29 2.27 -18.40
N PRO A 350 -13.23 0.95 -18.54
CA PRO A 350 -13.48 0.03 -17.43
C PRO A 350 -12.46 0.21 -16.32
N ARG A 351 -12.92 0.12 -15.07
CA ARG A 351 -12.09 0.07 -13.87
C ARG A 351 -12.35 -1.25 -13.19
N ILE A 352 -11.29 -1.91 -12.76
CA ILE A 352 -11.41 -3.16 -12.00
C ILE A 352 -11.95 -2.83 -10.61
N ASN A 353 -13.15 -3.30 -10.30
CA ASN A 353 -13.78 -3.13 -9.00
C ASN A 353 -13.52 -4.31 -8.06
N ALA A 354 -13.31 -5.50 -8.62
CA ALA A 354 -12.99 -6.68 -7.82
C ALA A 354 -12.25 -7.72 -8.65
N ILE A 355 -11.38 -8.46 -7.98
CA ILE A 355 -10.84 -9.74 -8.46
C ILE A 355 -11.65 -10.84 -7.78
N ARG A 356 -12.14 -11.79 -8.57
CA ARG A 356 -12.87 -12.98 -8.11
C ARG A 356 -12.14 -14.24 -8.54
N MET A 357 -12.22 -15.29 -7.75
CA MET A 357 -11.59 -16.57 -8.12
C MET A 357 -12.45 -17.75 -7.72
N ALA A 358 -12.36 -18.81 -8.54
CA ALA A 358 -12.92 -20.12 -8.25
C ALA A 358 -12.02 -21.21 -8.85
N ARG A 359 -11.98 -22.38 -8.24
CA ARG A 359 -11.19 -23.52 -8.70
C ARG A 359 -12.09 -24.71 -9.04
N GLY A 360 -12.04 -25.12 -10.30
CA GLY A 360 -12.57 -26.41 -10.76
C GLY A 360 -11.51 -27.51 -10.67
N PRO A 361 -11.85 -28.74 -11.09
CA PRO A 361 -10.90 -29.86 -11.10
C PRO A 361 -9.65 -29.63 -11.94
N ARG A 362 -9.78 -28.96 -13.08
CA ARG A 362 -8.70 -28.71 -14.04
C ARG A 362 -8.47 -27.23 -14.35
N THR A 363 -9.32 -26.33 -13.86
CA THR A 363 -9.31 -24.91 -14.26
C THR A 363 -9.35 -24.01 -13.03
N LEU A 364 -8.39 -23.08 -12.92
CA LEU A 364 -8.48 -21.93 -12.03
C LEU A 364 -9.10 -20.77 -12.82
N TRP A 365 -10.22 -20.27 -12.36
CA TRP A 365 -10.91 -19.12 -12.91
C TRP A 365 -10.59 -17.85 -12.15
N ILE A 366 -10.22 -16.80 -12.88
CA ILE A 366 -9.93 -15.46 -12.34
C ILE A 366 -10.84 -14.46 -13.06
N GLY A 367 -11.75 -13.84 -12.33
CA GLY A 367 -12.71 -12.87 -12.85
C GLY A 367 -12.32 -11.45 -12.47
N LEU A 368 -12.18 -10.58 -13.44
CA LEU A 368 -11.98 -9.13 -13.25
C LEU A 368 -13.32 -8.44 -13.45
N ARG A 369 -13.97 -8.07 -12.36
CA ARG A 369 -15.22 -7.31 -12.42
C ARG A 369 -14.92 -5.83 -12.58
N CYS A 370 -15.57 -5.19 -13.56
CA CYS A 370 -15.41 -3.79 -13.87
C CYS A 370 -16.65 -2.96 -13.49
N ASP A 371 -16.53 -1.64 -13.52
CA ASP A 371 -17.63 -0.68 -13.32
C ASP A 371 -18.43 -0.41 -14.61
N ALA A 372 -17.96 -0.92 -15.74
CA ALA A 372 -18.60 -0.85 -17.05
C ALA A 372 -18.38 -2.15 -17.82
N SER A 373 -19.18 -2.36 -18.85
CA SER A 373 -19.01 -3.54 -19.73
C SER A 373 -17.58 -3.61 -20.26
N VAL A 374 -17.00 -4.81 -20.24
CA VAL A 374 -15.70 -5.08 -20.80
C VAL A 374 -15.77 -4.96 -22.31
N THR A 375 -15.02 -4.01 -22.86
CA THR A 375 -14.95 -3.77 -24.31
C THR A 375 -13.60 -4.26 -24.84
N SER A 376 -13.52 -4.52 -26.15
CA SER A 376 -12.30 -5.00 -26.83
C SER A 376 -11.15 -3.97 -26.89
N THR A 377 -11.33 -2.76 -26.35
CA THR A 377 -10.38 -1.64 -26.55
C THR A 377 -9.36 -1.47 -25.44
N GLY A 378 -9.44 -2.24 -24.34
CA GLY A 378 -8.48 -2.19 -23.22
C GLY A 378 -7.62 -3.45 -23.17
N THR A 379 -6.35 -3.31 -22.77
CA THR A 379 -5.51 -4.43 -22.40
C THR A 379 -5.59 -4.62 -20.89
N PHE A 380 -6.04 -5.79 -20.45
CA PHE A 380 -6.02 -6.19 -19.07
C PHE A 380 -4.80 -7.06 -18.81
N THR A 381 -4.19 -6.91 -17.65
CA THR A 381 -3.12 -7.80 -17.19
C THR A 381 -3.57 -8.46 -15.89
N VAL A 382 -3.48 -9.79 -15.84
CA VAL A 382 -3.63 -10.60 -14.63
C VAL A 382 -2.28 -11.16 -14.26
N GLY A 383 -1.82 -10.87 -13.06
CA GLY A 383 -0.57 -11.42 -12.54
C GLY A 383 -0.81 -12.41 -11.41
N LEU A 384 -0.12 -13.53 -11.44
CA LEU A 384 0.00 -14.48 -10.34
C LEU A 384 1.45 -14.57 -9.89
N ARG A 385 1.66 -14.65 -8.59
CA ARG A 385 2.94 -15.00 -7.96
C ARG A 385 2.69 -16.25 -7.14
N LEU A 386 3.38 -17.35 -7.46
CA LEU A 386 3.06 -18.70 -7.02
C LEU A 386 4.12 -19.20 -6.03
N PHE A 387 3.68 -19.77 -4.90
CA PHE A 387 4.52 -20.20 -3.79
C PHE A 387 4.21 -21.65 -3.38
N GLY A 388 5.11 -22.26 -2.58
CA GLY A 388 4.99 -23.63 -2.08
C GLY A 388 5.68 -24.68 -2.93
N GLY A 389 6.27 -24.31 -4.07
CA GLY A 389 7.16 -25.17 -4.86
C GLY A 389 8.64 -24.96 -4.49
N GLU A 390 9.58 -25.46 -5.30
CA GLU A 390 11.02 -25.31 -5.07
C GLU A 390 11.47 -23.84 -5.07
N ALA A 391 10.88 -23.01 -5.92
CA ALA A 391 11.12 -21.57 -5.97
C ALA A 391 9.84 -20.84 -6.37
N PRO A 392 9.67 -19.55 -5.98
CA PRO A 392 8.55 -18.73 -6.45
C PRO A 392 8.51 -18.64 -7.97
N ALA A 393 7.30 -18.68 -8.56
CA ALA A 393 7.10 -18.50 -9.98
C ALA A 393 6.16 -17.34 -10.29
N ARG A 394 6.29 -16.79 -11.48
CA ARG A 394 5.46 -15.70 -12.01
C ARG A 394 4.64 -16.20 -13.18
N LEU A 395 3.39 -15.77 -13.25
CA LEU A 395 2.53 -15.93 -14.41
C LEU A 395 1.86 -14.59 -14.67
N ASP A 396 2.20 -13.97 -15.78
CA ASP A 396 1.59 -12.72 -16.22
C ASP A 396 0.80 -12.99 -17.52
N ILE A 397 -0.48 -12.62 -17.52
CA ILE A 397 -1.44 -12.89 -18.60
C ILE A 397 -1.97 -11.56 -19.09
N SER A 398 -1.70 -11.24 -20.34
CA SER A 398 -2.30 -10.09 -21.05
C SER A 398 -3.55 -10.54 -21.79
N VAL A 399 -4.64 -9.79 -21.65
CA VAL A 399 -5.91 -10.09 -22.31
C VAL A 399 -6.41 -8.85 -23.09
N ARG A 400 -6.68 -9.05 -24.37
CA ARG A 400 -7.31 -8.05 -25.22
C ARG A 400 -8.56 -8.64 -25.89
N GLY A 401 -9.72 -8.13 -25.50
CA GLY A 401 -10.99 -8.78 -25.88
C GLY A 401 -11.09 -10.16 -25.23
N THR A 402 -11.07 -11.21 -26.05
CA THR A 402 -11.04 -12.62 -25.61
C THR A 402 -9.72 -13.32 -25.92
N GLU A 403 -8.75 -12.60 -26.48
CA GLU A 403 -7.41 -13.14 -26.75
C GLU A 403 -6.55 -13.01 -25.50
N ALA A 404 -6.11 -14.15 -24.95
CA ALA A 404 -5.24 -14.23 -23.79
C ALA A 404 -3.84 -14.68 -24.25
N THR A 405 -2.82 -13.95 -23.82
CA THR A 405 -1.42 -14.28 -24.07
C THR A 405 -0.66 -14.32 -22.75
N THR A 406 0.25 -15.30 -22.61
CA THR A 406 1.14 -15.41 -21.46
C THR A 406 2.51 -14.86 -21.83
N THR A 407 3.13 -14.13 -20.90
CA THR A 407 4.49 -13.62 -21.06
C THR A 407 5.46 -14.41 -20.20
N ALA A 408 6.58 -14.86 -20.79
CA ALA A 408 7.65 -15.59 -20.11
C ALA A 408 8.98 -14.80 -20.18
N GLU A 409 8.90 -13.47 -20.06
CA GLU A 409 10.06 -12.60 -20.21
C GLU A 409 10.97 -12.58 -18.98
N ALA A 410 10.39 -12.75 -17.78
CA ALA A 410 11.16 -12.77 -16.54
C ALA A 410 11.75 -14.15 -16.25
N SER A 411 12.89 -14.18 -15.60
CA SER A 411 13.70 -15.40 -15.35
C SER A 411 12.96 -16.52 -14.60
N ASN A 412 11.95 -16.20 -13.81
CA ASN A 412 11.12 -17.16 -13.07
C ASN A 412 9.67 -17.23 -13.60
N SER A 413 9.43 -16.76 -14.82
CA SER A 413 8.09 -16.80 -15.45
C SER A 413 7.75 -18.19 -15.97
N ILE A 414 6.46 -18.53 -15.87
CA ILE A 414 5.85 -19.67 -16.52
C ILE A 414 4.86 -19.20 -17.57
N ALA A 415 4.71 -19.94 -18.66
CA ALA A 415 3.78 -19.66 -19.75
C ALA A 415 3.01 -20.93 -20.10
N PRO A 416 1.98 -21.30 -19.30
CA PRO A 416 1.21 -22.50 -19.55
C PRO A 416 0.40 -22.38 -20.84
N GLU A 417 0.31 -23.46 -21.59
CA GLU A 417 -0.63 -23.59 -22.70
C GLU A 417 -2.08 -23.69 -22.20
N GLY A 418 -3.03 -23.32 -23.05
CA GLY A 418 -4.47 -23.48 -22.75
C GLY A 418 -5.07 -22.39 -21.85
N VAL A 419 -4.34 -21.31 -21.58
CA VAL A 419 -4.91 -20.09 -20.99
C VAL A 419 -5.93 -19.48 -21.97
N ARG A 420 -7.12 -19.17 -21.51
CA ARG A 420 -8.17 -18.57 -22.33
C ARG A 420 -8.91 -17.49 -21.56
N ALA A 421 -9.56 -16.58 -22.28
CA ALA A 421 -10.36 -15.52 -21.70
C ALA A 421 -11.79 -15.52 -22.29
N GLU A 422 -12.73 -15.15 -21.43
CA GLU A 422 -14.16 -15.03 -21.76
C GLU A 422 -14.71 -13.73 -21.17
N VAL A 423 -15.57 -13.04 -21.90
CA VAL A 423 -16.23 -11.81 -21.42
C VAL A 423 -17.70 -12.11 -21.10
N ASP A 424 -18.15 -11.66 -19.95
CA ASP A 424 -19.55 -11.76 -19.51
C ASP A 424 -19.99 -10.43 -18.90
N GLY A 425 -20.59 -9.59 -19.76
CA GLY A 425 -21.07 -8.27 -19.37
C GLY A 425 -19.96 -7.36 -18.83
N ASP A 426 -19.96 -7.15 -17.53
CA ASP A 426 -18.97 -6.32 -16.80
C ASP A 426 -17.76 -7.12 -16.28
N THR A 427 -17.69 -8.40 -16.57
CA THR A 427 -16.64 -9.27 -16.02
C THR A 427 -15.82 -9.95 -17.11
N LEU A 428 -14.50 -9.77 -17.05
CA LEU A 428 -13.52 -10.53 -17.82
C LEU A 428 -13.08 -11.75 -17.00
N TRP A 429 -13.29 -12.94 -17.52
CA TRP A 429 -12.87 -14.19 -16.93
C TRP A 429 -11.64 -14.74 -17.65
N VAL A 430 -10.62 -15.11 -16.87
CA VAL A 430 -9.41 -15.78 -17.34
C VAL A 430 -9.38 -17.18 -16.74
N ALA A 431 -9.25 -18.17 -17.60
CA ALA A 431 -9.11 -19.59 -17.23
C ALA A 431 -7.64 -19.99 -17.33
N VAL A 432 -7.09 -20.49 -16.22
CA VAL A 432 -5.70 -21.00 -16.13
C VAL A 432 -5.77 -22.50 -15.82
N PRO A 433 -5.07 -23.35 -16.59
CA PRO A 433 -5.00 -24.79 -16.28
C PRO A 433 -4.40 -25.04 -14.89
N VAL A 434 -5.05 -25.89 -14.08
CA VAL A 434 -4.58 -26.22 -12.72
C VAL A 434 -3.20 -26.88 -12.73
N ASP A 435 -2.86 -27.61 -13.80
CA ASP A 435 -1.54 -28.22 -13.95
C ASP A 435 -0.39 -27.20 -13.92
N ALA A 436 -0.66 -25.95 -14.35
CA ALA A 436 0.30 -24.85 -14.23
C ALA A 436 0.59 -24.45 -12.76
N LEU A 437 -0.26 -24.88 -11.85
CA LEU A 437 -0.16 -24.62 -10.41
C LEU A 437 0.39 -25.84 -9.63
N ALA A 438 0.82 -26.89 -10.32
CA ALA A 438 1.24 -28.14 -9.69
C ALA A 438 2.31 -27.88 -8.61
N GLY A 439 2.09 -28.44 -7.40
CA GLY A 439 2.99 -28.26 -6.25
C GLY A 439 2.91 -26.89 -5.58
N ARG A 440 2.02 -25.99 -6.02
CA ARG A 440 1.81 -24.68 -5.40
C ARG A 440 0.66 -24.73 -4.38
N THR A 441 0.87 -24.12 -3.24
CA THR A 441 -0.13 -24.10 -2.15
C THR A 441 -0.72 -22.72 -1.92
N ARG A 442 -0.04 -21.68 -2.42
CA ARG A 442 -0.43 -20.28 -2.26
C ARG A 442 -0.10 -19.48 -3.51
N CYS A 443 -0.87 -18.45 -3.77
CA CYS A 443 -0.51 -17.43 -4.74
C CYS A 443 -0.83 -16.03 -4.22
N MET A 444 -0.18 -15.03 -4.81
CA MET A 444 -0.70 -13.67 -4.84
C MET A 444 -1.33 -13.43 -6.21
N VAL A 445 -2.47 -12.75 -6.22
CA VAL A 445 -3.14 -12.31 -7.45
C VAL A 445 -3.26 -10.80 -7.47
N GLY A 446 -2.98 -10.21 -8.61
CA GLY A 446 -3.17 -8.79 -8.91
C GLY A 446 -3.64 -8.61 -10.34
N ALA A 447 -4.22 -7.46 -10.62
CA ALA A 447 -4.66 -7.14 -11.96
C ALA A 447 -4.52 -5.65 -12.27
N SER A 448 -4.35 -5.33 -13.54
CA SER A 448 -4.37 -3.94 -14.03
C SER A 448 -5.10 -3.84 -15.36
N VAL A 449 -5.52 -2.63 -15.70
CA VAL A 449 -6.04 -2.30 -17.01
C VAL A 449 -5.31 -1.07 -17.55
N GLU A 450 -4.80 -1.18 -18.77
CA GLU A 450 -4.13 -0.08 -19.44
C GLU A 450 -5.11 1.07 -19.74
N ARG A 451 -4.61 2.29 -19.65
CA ARG A 451 -5.35 3.51 -19.97
C ARG A 451 -4.59 4.32 -20.99
N THR A 452 -5.23 4.63 -22.09
CA THR A 452 -4.65 5.54 -23.11
C THR A 452 -4.35 6.90 -22.46
N GLY A 453 -3.09 7.29 -22.42
CA GLY A 453 -2.64 8.61 -21.91
C GLY A 453 -2.66 8.76 -20.39
N GLY A 454 -2.60 7.66 -19.60
CA GLY A 454 -2.51 7.69 -18.14
C GLY A 454 -1.88 6.43 -17.56
N SER A 455 -1.56 6.46 -16.26
CA SER A 455 -1.08 5.28 -15.56
C SER A 455 -2.14 4.17 -15.54
N PRO A 456 -1.74 2.89 -15.63
CA PRO A 456 -2.66 1.76 -15.49
C PRO A 456 -3.47 1.84 -14.20
N MET A 457 -4.73 1.46 -14.24
CA MET A 457 -5.50 1.21 -13.03
C MET A 457 -5.24 -0.19 -12.52
N ARG A 458 -5.04 -0.32 -11.21
CA ARG A 458 -4.68 -1.56 -10.56
C ARG A 458 -5.68 -1.94 -9.49
N ALA A 459 -5.89 -3.25 -9.36
CA ALA A 459 -6.42 -3.84 -8.14
C ALA A 459 -5.26 -4.21 -7.21
N ALA A 460 -5.51 -4.17 -5.90
CA ALA A 460 -4.51 -4.55 -4.90
C ALA A 460 -4.07 -6.01 -5.07
N TRP A 461 -2.79 -6.27 -4.85
CA TRP A 461 -2.26 -7.63 -4.76
C TRP A 461 -2.72 -8.29 -3.46
N ARG A 462 -3.27 -9.50 -3.56
CA ARG A 462 -3.82 -10.23 -2.42
C ARG A 462 -3.36 -11.68 -2.44
N GLU A 463 -3.12 -12.20 -1.23
CA GLU A 463 -2.80 -13.60 -0.99
C GLU A 463 -4.04 -14.48 -1.12
N VAL A 464 -3.85 -15.67 -1.66
CA VAL A 464 -4.89 -16.68 -1.86
C VAL A 464 -4.30 -18.06 -1.56
N ASP A 465 -4.97 -18.82 -0.71
CA ASP A 465 -4.70 -20.26 -0.55
C ASP A 465 -5.29 -21.01 -1.74
N LEU A 466 -4.45 -21.82 -2.43
CA LEU A 466 -4.78 -22.52 -3.68
C LEU A 466 -5.44 -23.88 -3.46
#